data_42612402065f4e73b079ea9a6c34b60b
#
_entry.id   42612402065f4e73b079ea9a6c34b60b
#
_cell.length_a   1.000
_cell.length_b   1.000
_cell.length_c   1.000
_cell.angle_alpha   90.00
_cell.angle_beta   90.00
_cell.angle_gamma   90.00
#
_symmetry.space_group_name_H-M   'P 1'
#
loop_
_entity.id
_entity.type
_entity.pdbx_description
1 polymer ?
#
loop_
_entity_poly.entity_id
_entity_poly.type
_entity_poly.pdbx_seq_one_letter_code
_entity_poly.pdbx_strand_id
1 'polypeptide(L)'
;DEYVYEAGVTECGVWSGYSTYVGKRNVEGGPRQDEIAVDAGRMVIGFKGELGYRDFKYDVSMLYGKTNSSSFYRNDMSAPKLINAIEGGTAITDYNVFTYQGVTTEMAKGMGITGSMKGQNEIKSFDYSVTGTTGFQLPGAPAPVAFAAGFQSTDRTYSRTPDSAYEEGLLLGFGGAVKGVSGTISVDEFYVEAAIPVLDNLIADVAFRSSDYNLSGKSDTSRISVSYVINDMAKIRAGLNSAERAPTVADYFIPESQSLWIGDDGCATATPVYTQAQCALTGMTAAQYGKVSKSPAGQYY
;
A
#
# COMPACT_ATOMS: atom_id res chain seq x y z
N ASP A 1 -10.96 25.08 -22.18
CA ASP A 1 -12.36 25.22 -21.70
C ASP A 1 -13.26 24.63 -22.78
N GLU A 2 -13.55 23.34 -22.68
CA GLU A 2 -14.41 22.63 -23.63
C GLU A 2 -15.76 22.41 -22.94
N TYR A 3 -16.79 23.10 -23.45
CA TYR A 3 -18.17 22.92 -23.01
C TYR A 3 -18.80 21.84 -23.89
N VAL A 4 -19.26 20.75 -23.30
CA VAL A 4 -20.02 19.72 -23.98
C VAL A 4 -21.51 19.96 -23.67
N TYR A 5 -22.31 20.25 -24.71
CA TYR A 5 -23.77 20.38 -24.60
C TYR A 5 -24.42 19.07 -25.04
N GLU A 6 -25.20 18.45 -24.21
CA GLU A 6 -26.24 17.51 -24.66
C GLU A 6 -27.62 18.18 -24.52
N ALA A 7 -28.20 18.57 -25.63
CA ALA A 7 -29.54 19.12 -25.62
C ALA A 7 -30.55 18.06 -26.09
N GLY A 8 -31.45 17.66 -25.18
CA GLY A 8 -32.60 16.84 -25.52
C GLY A 8 -33.79 17.74 -25.86
N VAL A 9 -34.25 17.74 -27.12
CA VAL A 9 -35.51 18.40 -27.52
C VAL A 9 -36.57 17.32 -27.63
N THR A 10 -37.56 17.34 -26.74
CA THR A 10 -38.75 16.53 -26.85
C THR A 10 -39.92 17.44 -27.25
N GLU A 11 -40.48 17.17 -28.41
CA GLU A 11 -41.69 17.76 -29.03
C GLU A 11 -41.94 19.28 -28.85
N CYS A 12 -42.03 19.99 -29.96
CA CYS A 12 -42.54 21.35 -30.06
C CYS A 12 -41.99 22.41 -29.08
N GLY A 13 -40.67 22.43 -28.88
CA GLY A 13 -40.04 23.51 -28.13
C GLY A 13 -40.10 23.40 -26.59
N VAL A 14 -40.50 22.26 -26.05
CA VAL A 14 -40.39 21.98 -24.60
C VAL A 14 -39.00 21.46 -24.31
N TRP A 15 -38.21 22.20 -23.53
CA TRP A 15 -36.91 21.80 -23.05
C TRP A 15 -37.08 20.77 -21.90
N SER A 16 -36.60 19.56 -22.09
CA SER A 16 -36.65 18.51 -21.04
C SER A 16 -35.49 18.56 -20.07
N GLY A 17 -34.56 19.45 -20.27
CA GLY A 17 -33.36 19.62 -19.50
C GLY A 17 -32.10 19.37 -20.32
N TYR A 18 -31.01 19.92 -19.89
CA TYR A 18 -29.66 19.65 -20.43
C TYR A 18 -28.66 19.57 -19.28
N SER A 19 -27.64 18.76 -19.46
CA SER A 19 -26.51 18.67 -18.55
C SER A 19 -25.25 19.24 -19.20
N THR A 20 -24.40 19.87 -18.40
CA THR A 20 -23.14 20.40 -18.86
C THR A 20 -22.04 20.05 -17.87
N TYR A 21 -20.83 19.85 -18.36
CA TYR A 21 -19.66 19.66 -17.54
C TYR A 21 -19.03 21.03 -17.23
N VAL A 22 -18.74 21.30 -15.96
CA VAL A 22 -18.06 22.52 -15.53
C VAL A 22 -16.77 22.15 -14.81
N GLY A 23 -15.63 22.50 -15.39
CA GLY A 23 -14.32 22.36 -14.76
C GLY A 23 -13.86 23.69 -14.15
N LYS A 24 -13.77 23.80 -12.83
CA LYS A 24 -13.29 24.99 -12.12
C LYS A 24 -12.25 24.65 -11.06
N ARG A 25 -11.14 25.39 -11.05
CA ARG A 25 -10.19 25.40 -9.92
C ARG A 25 -10.73 26.29 -8.82
N ASN A 26 -10.77 25.79 -7.56
CA ASN A 26 -11.23 26.56 -6.39
C ASN A 26 -10.14 27.49 -5.86
N VAL A 27 -9.71 28.44 -6.69
CA VAL A 27 -8.65 29.40 -6.32
C VAL A 27 -9.07 30.37 -5.22
N GLU A 28 -10.36 30.68 -5.15
CA GLU A 28 -10.95 31.59 -4.15
C GLU A 28 -10.95 30.96 -2.75
N GLY A 29 -10.97 29.64 -2.63
CA GLY A 29 -10.88 28.89 -1.37
C GLY A 29 -9.48 28.73 -0.83
N GLY A 30 -8.47 29.07 -1.62
CA GLY A 30 -7.06 28.87 -1.30
C GLY A 30 -6.52 27.50 -1.72
N PRO A 31 -5.21 27.28 -1.59
CA PRO A 31 -4.59 26.02 -1.97
C PRO A 31 -5.00 24.88 -1.03
N ARG A 32 -5.17 23.70 -1.58
CA ARG A 32 -5.25 22.47 -0.79
C ARG A 32 -3.89 22.22 -0.14
N GLN A 33 -3.90 21.71 1.08
CA GLN A 33 -2.70 21.46 1.87
C GLN A 33 -2.79 20.07 2.48
N ASP A 34 -1.68 19.35 2.45
CA ASP A 34 -1.52 18.09 3.19
C ASP A 34 -0.43 18.30 4.25
N GLU A 35 -0.85 18.25 5.52
CA GLU A 35 0.02 18.39 6.68
C GLU A 35 0.20 17.03 7.32
N ILE A 36 1.43 16.51 7.33
CA ILE A 36 1.76 15.20 7.83
C ILE A 36 2.72 15.33 9.00
N ALA A 37 2.38 14.73 10.14
CA ALA A 37 3.25 14.57 11.29
C ALA A 37 3.51 13.09 11.54
N VAL A 38 4.77 12.74 11.82
CA VAL A 38 5.19 11.36 12.11
C VAL A 38 6.09 11.36 13.35
N ASP A 39 5.70 10.54 14.35
CA ASP A 39 6.47 10.27 15.55
C ASP A 39 6.88 8.80 15.55
N ALA A 40 8.16 8.52 15.76
CA ALA A 40 8.67 7.16 15.82
C ALA A 40 9.57 6.94 17.03
N GLY A 41 9.37 5.80 17.69
CA GLY A 41 10.21 5.34 18.79
C GLY A 41 10.62 3.89 18.58
N ARG A 42 11.86 3.56 18.95
CA ARG A 42 12.40 2.20 18.89
C ARG A 42 13.24 1.92 20.13
N MET A 43 13.05 0.75 20.74
CA MET A 43 13.86 0.23 21.83
C MET A 43 14.34 -1.17 21.46
N VAL A 44 15.62 -1.46 21.72
CA VAL A 44 16.20 -2.78 21.56
C VAL A 44 17.00 -3.10 22.83
N ILE A 45 16.76 -4.29 23.38
CA ILE A 45 17.52 -4.84 24.49
C ILE A 45 18.04 -6.19 24.05
N GLY A 46 19.32 -6.46 24.25
CA GLY A 46 19.92 -7.72 23.84
C GLY A 46 21.09 -8.13 24.72
N PHE A 47 21.36 -9.42 24.70
CA PHE A 47 22.49 -10.07 25.37
C PHE A 47 23.20 -10.98 24.38
N LYS A 48 24.51 -10.91 24.37
CA LYS A 48 25.35 -11.78 23.54
C LYS A 48 26.55 -12.26 24.35
N GLY A 49 27.02 -13.44 24.05
CA GLY A 49 28.15 -14.01 24.76
C GLY A 49 28.60 -15.36 24.20
N GLU A 50 29.56 -15.96 24.89
CA GLU A 50 30.08 -17.29 24.59
C GLU A 50 29.37 -18.34 25.46
N LEU A 51 29.03 -19.50 24.85
CA LEU A 51 28.38 -20.59 25.59
C LEU A 51 29.33 -21.43 26.41
N GLY A 52 30.64 -21.16 26.37
CA GLY A 52 31.67 -21.94 27.07
C GLY A 52 31.89 -23.34 26.50
N TYR A 53 31.32 -23.66 25.37
CA TYR A 53 31.49 -24.92 24.64
C TYR A 53 31.97 -24.64 23.22
N ARG A 54 33.19 -25.07 22.90
CA ARG A 54 33.86 -24.74 21.63
C ARG A 54 33.91 -23.24 21.42
N ASP A 55 33.61 -22.80 20.20
CA ASP A 55 33.53 -21.40 19.77
C ASP A 55 32.07 -20.89 19.65
N PHE A 56 31.13 -21.58 20.32
CA PHE A 56 29.72 -21.26 20.23
C PHE A 56 29.41 -19.94 20.93
N LYS A 57 28.70 -19.08 20.20
CA LYS A 57 28.24 -17.76 20.65
C LYS A 57 26.74 -17.70 20.53
N TYR A 58 26.12 -17.00 21.46
CA TYR A 58 24.67 -16.71 21.40
C TYR A 58 24.44 -15.22 21.28
N ASP A 59 23.33 -14.88 20.64
CA ASP A 59 22.75 -13.53 20.59
C ASP A 59 21.24 -13.66 20.84
N VAL A 60 20.74 -12.89 21.82
CA VAL A 60 19.32 -12.80 22.18
C VAL A 60 18.95 -11.35 22.18
N SER A 61 17.87 -10.98 21.49
CA SER A 61 17.39 -9.61 21.51
C SER A 61 15.87 -9.52 21.51
N MET A 62 15.37 -8.43 22.07
CA MET A 62 13.98 -8.00 21.99
C MET A 62 13.92 -6.61 21.39
N LEU A 63 13.03 -6.43 20.44
CA LEU A 63 12.77 -5.16 19.79
C LEU A 63 11.31 -4.76 20.00
N TYR A 64 11.12 -3.51 20.40
CA TYR A 64 9.84 -2.82 20.34
C TYR A 64 9.99 -1.56 19.48
N GLY A 65 9.14 -1.41 18.51
CA GLY A 65 9.08 -0.22 17.66
C GLY A 65 7.65 0.26 17.46
N LYS A 66 7.45 1.55 17.51
CA LYS A 66 6.15 2.17 17.26
C LYS A 66 6.31 3.44 16.43
N THR A 67 5.50 3.57 15.41
CA THR A 67 5.39 4.79 14.60
C THR A 67 3.93 5.21 14.56
N ASN A 68 3.67 6.46 14.94
CA ASN A 68 2.37 7.09 14.77
C ASN A 68 2.47 8.13 13.67
N SER A 69 1.43 8.23 12.86
CA SER A 69 1.29 9.27 11.86
C SER A 69 -0.06 9.94 11.99
N SER A 70 -0.11 11.22 11.71
CA SER A 70 -1.35 11.97 11.55
C SER A 70 -1.25 12.84 10.31
N SER A 71 -2.29 12.89 9.51
CA SER A 71 -2.38 13.78 8.38
C SER A 71 -3.67 14.59 8.42
N PHE A 72 -3.59 15.84 7.95
CA PHE A 72 -4.71 16.74 7.76
C PHE A 72 -4.72 17.23 6.33
N TYR A 73 -5.74 16.85 5.59
CA TYR A 73 -5.96 17.32 4.23
C TYR A 73 -6.92 18.49 4.26
N ARG A 74 -6.38 19.70 4.12
CA ARG A 74 -7.06 20.97 4.35
C ARG A 74 -7.48 21.65 3.05
N ASN A 75 -8.51 22.48 3.13
CA ASN A 75 -9.01 23.31 2.04
C ASN A 75 -9.45 22.51 0.81
N ASP A 76 -9.95 21.29 1.02
CA ASP A 76 -10.67 20.59 -0.04
C ASP A 76 -12.14 21.04 -0.07
N MET A 77 -12.85 20.70 -1.12
CA MET A 77 -14.27 20.99 -1.26
C MET A 77 -15.12 19.81 -0.80
N SER A 78 -16.16 20.11 -0.03
CA SER A 78 -17.16 19.10 0.34
C SER A 78 -18.06 18.78 -0.83
N ALA A 79 -18.05 17.53 -1.31
CA ALA A 79 -18.90 17.08 -2.39
C ALA A 79 -20.39 17.32 -2.12
N PRO A 80 -20.97 16.97 -0.94
CA PRO A 80 -22.38 17.26 -0.66
C PRO A 80 -22.72 18.74 -0.64
N LYS A 81 -21.84 19.57 -0.07
CA LYS A 81 -22.08 21.02 -0.05
C LYS A 81 -22.08 21.61 -1.46
N LEU A 82 -21.13 21.18 -2.29
CA LEU A 82 -21.06 21.64 -3.67
C LEU A 82 -22.27 21.18 -4.49
N ILE A 83 -22.66 19.92 -4.38
CA ILE A 83 -23.85 19.37 -5.05
C ILE A 83 -25.10 20.15 -4.63
N ASN A 84 -25.31 20.32 -3.33
CA ASN A 84 -26.45 21.12 -2.83
C ASN A 84 -26.40 22.57 -3.31
N ALA A 85 -25.21 23.18 -3.40
CA ALA A 85 -25.04 24.53 -3.89
C ALA A 85 -25.30 24.63 -5.41
N ILE A 86 -25.12 23.61 -6.20
CA ILE A 86 -25.36 23.63 -7.66
C ILE A 86 -26.76 23.14 -8.02
N GLU A 87 -27.32 22.16 -7.32
CA GLU A 87 -28.57 21.48 -7.67
C GLU A 87 -29.78 21.94 -6.82
N GLY A 88 -29.55 22.56 -5.66
CA GLY A 88 -30.56 22.83 -4.63
C GLY A 88 -31.49 24.05 -4.86
N GLY A 89 -31.59 24.58 -6.06
CA GLY A 89 -32.58 25.62 -6.41
C GLY A 89 -32.27 27.06 -5.96
N THR A 90 -31.52 27.26 -4.88
CA THR A 90 -30.93 28.56 -4.46
C THR A 90 -29.45 28.64 -4.78
N ALA A 91 -28.92 27.63 -5.34
CA ALA A 91 -27.54 27.25 -5.49
C ALA A 91 -26.70 28.15 -6.40
N ILE A 92 -27.32 28.76 -7.41
CA ILE A 92 -26.62 29.71 -8.30
C ILE A 92 -26.12 30.91 -7.51
N THR A 93 -26.78 31.23 -6.37
CA THR A 93 -26.38 32.33 -5.49
C THR A 93 -25.30 31.90 -4.49
N ASP A 94 -25.23 30.61 -4.13
CA ASP A 94 -24.35 30.11 -3.09
C ASP A 94 -22.96 29.69 -3.61
N TYR A 95 -22.86 29.24 -4.86
CA TYR A 95 -21.60 28.93 -5.56
C TYR A 95 -21.76 29.08 -7.08
N ASN A 96 -21.80 30.32 -7.56
CA ASN A 96 -22.11 30.63 -8.94
C ASN A 96 -20.92 30.43 -9.89
N VAL A 97 -20.80 29.25 -10.46
CA VAL A 97 -19.75 28.89 -11.44
C VAL A 97 -20.03 29.39 -12.86
N PHE A 98 -21.25 29.84 -13.15
CA PHE A 98 -21.69 30.21 -14.50
C PHE A 98 -21.47 31.68 -14.83
N THR A 99 -21.07 32.50 -13.85
CA THR A 99 -20.85 33.93 -14.06
C THR A 99 -19.36 34.25 -13.86
N TYR A 100 -18.82 35.14 -14.68
CA TYR A 100 -17.46 35.63 -14.50
C TYR A 100 -17.30 36.26 -13.09
N GLN A 101 -16.31 35.81 -12.32
CA GLN A 101 -16.11 36.17 -10.92
C GLN A 101 -17.33 35.93 -10.01
N GLY A 102 -18.22 35.00 -10.39
CA GLY A 102 -19.43 34.69 -9.63
C GLY A 102 -19.17 33.93 -8.31
N VAL A 103 -17.98 33.33 -8.16
CA VAL A 103 -17.57 32.68 -6.89
C VAL A 103 -16.76 33.66 -6.06
N THR A 104 -17.25 33.98 -4.86
CA THR A 104 -16.52 34.81 -3.88
C THR A 104 -15.67 33.94 -2.94
N THR A 105 -14.73 34.58 -2.22
CA THR A 105 -13.92 33.90 -1.20
C THR A 105 -14.79 33.30 -0.08
N GLU A 106 -15.86 33.96 0.31
CA GLU A 106 -16.80 33.48 1.33
C GLU A 106 -17.55 32.24 0.84
N MET A 107 -18.06 32.24 -0.38
CA MET A 107 -18.69 31.08 -0.99
C MET A 107 -17.72 29.89 -1.06
N ALA A 108 -16.49 30.11 -1.53
CA ALA A 108 -15.48 29.06 -1.65
C ALA A 108 -15.08 28.49 -0.27
N LYS A 109 -14.93 29.33 0.75
CA LYS A 109 -14.67 28.89 2.13
C LYS A 109 -15.85 28.13 2.74
N GLY A 110 -17.09 28.53 2.41
CA GLY A 110 -18.31 27.83 2.84
C GLY A 110 -18.36 26.37 2.35
N MET A 111 -17.78 26.08 1.17
CA MET A 111 -17.67 24.73 0.61
C MET A 111 -16.52 23.94 1.22
N GLY A 112 -15.62 24.59 1.97
CA GLY A 112 -14.41 23.99 2.52
C GLY A 112 -14.68 22.84 3.48
N ILE A 113 -13.82 21.84 3.43
CA ILE A 113 -13.76 20.70 4.34
C ILE A 113 -12.30 20.31 4.60
N THR A 114 -12.07 19.76 5.78
CA THR A 114 -10.78 19.15 6.16
C THR A 114 -11.01 17.70 6.51
N GLY A 115 -10.21 16.82 5.95
CA GLY A 115 -10.14 15.42 6.36
C GLY A 115 -8.95 15.19 7.27
N SER A 116 -9.08 14.28 8.22
CA SER A 116 -7.99 13.83 9.08
C SER A 116 -7.85 12.32 9.08
N MET A 117 -6.59 11.85 9.13
CA MET A 117 -6.29 10.42 9.15
C MET A 117 -5.18 10.14 10.15
N LYS A 118 -5.37 9.12 10.97
CA LYS A 118 -4.35 8.63 11.90
C LYS A 118 -3.86 7.26 11.45
N GLY A 119 -2.56 7.05 11.52
CA GLY A 119 -1.92 5.76 11.24
C GLY A 119 -1.05 5.34 12.42
N GLN A 120 -0.97 4.03 12.65
CA GLN A 120 -0.05 3.45 13.61
C GLN A 120 0.57 2.19 13.02
N ASN A 121 1.88 2.07 13.16
CA ASN A 121 2.62 0.82 12.97
C ASN A 121 3.29 0.44 14.28
N GLU A 122 3.16 -0.81 14.69
CA GLU A 122 3.84 -1.36 15.85
C GLU A 122 4.52 -2.66 15.45
N ILE A 123 5.75 -2.85 15.93
CA ILE A 123 6.52 -4.09 15.76
C ILE A 123 7.05 -4.54 17.11
N LYS A 124 6.86 -5.80 17.42
CA LYS A 124 7.51 -6.52 18.52
C LYS A 124 8.25 -7.68 17.92
N SER A 125 9.51 -7.86 18.26
CA SER A 125 10.30 -9.00 17.83
C SER A 125 11.11 -9.55 18.99
N PHE A 126 11.19 -10.87 19.03
CA PHE A 126 12.13 -11.62 19.85
C PHE A 126 13.00 -12.43 18.91
N ASP A 127 14.31 -12.31 19.07
CA ASP A 127 15.30 -12.97 18.25
C ASP A 127 16.25 -13.75 19.14
N TYR A 128 16.55 -15.00 18.78
CA TYR A 128 17.56 -15.83 19.40
C TYR A 128 18.38 -16.54 18.33
N SER A 129 19.70 -16.48 18.45
CA SER A 129 20.59 -17.20 17.54
C SER A 129 21.79 -17.79 18.26
N VAL A 130 22.30 -18.87 17.68
CA VAL A 130 23.56 -19.51 18.04
C VAL A 130 24.43 -19.65 16.80
N THR A 131 25.68 -19.27 16.92
CA THR A 131 26.67 -19.39 15.85
C THR A 131 27.90 -20.14 16.35
N GLY A 132 28.64 -20.78 15.46
CA GLY A 132 29.88 -21.45 15.81
C GLY A 132 30.36 -22.40 14.72
N THR A 133 31.32 -23.26 15.08
CA THR A 133 31.80 -24.32 14.17
C THR A 133 31.36 -25.70 14.64
N THR A 134 30.96 -26.54 13.69
CA THR A 134 30.50 -27.91 13.99
C THR A 134 31.62 -28.84 14.47
N GLY A 135 32.87 -28.48 14.21
CA GLY A 135 34.03 -29.34 14.35
C GLY A 135 34.19 -30.41 13.24
N PHE A 136 33.23 -30.51 12.33
CA PHE A 136 33.34 -31.31 11.12
C PHE A 136 34.08 -30.52 10.04
N GLN A 137 35.15 -31.13 9.51
CA GLN A 137 35.97 -30.53 8.44
C GLN A 137 36.07 -31.50 7.27
N LEU A 138 35.81 -31.02 6.07
CA LEU A 138 35.97 -31.81 4.86
C LEU A 138 37.45 -32.13 4.60
N PRO A 139 37.77 -33.28 3.99
CA PRO A 139 39.14 -33.56 3.59
C PRO A 139 39.66 -32.51 2.61
N GLY A 140 40.77 -31.87 2.95
CA GLY A 140 41.38 -30.80 2.12
C GLY A 140 40.77 -29.39 2.36
N ALA A 141 39.79 -29.25 3.21
CA ALA A 141 39.26 -27.96 3.56
C ALA A 141 40.15 -27.19 4.54
N PRO A 142 40.25 -25.86 4.47
CA PRO A 142 41.09 -25.04 5.37
C PRO A 142 40.52 -24.91 6.77
N ALA A 143 39.21 -25.11 6.96
CA ALA A 143 38.54 -24.92 8.24
C ALA A 143 37.29 -25.82 8.35
N PRO A 144 36.80 -26.07 9.59
CA PRO A 144 35.53 -26.77 9.81
C PRO A 144 34.34 -25.98 9.33
N VAL A 145 33.23 -26.69 9.12
CA VAL A 145 31.95 -26.08 8.74
C VAL A 145 31.47 -25.15 9.84
N ALA A 146 31.22 -23.89 9.48
CA ALA A 146 30.58 -22.91 10.35
C ALA A 146 29.07 -22.96 10.17
N PHE A 147 28.31 -22.66 11.23
CA PHE A 147 26.87 -22.66 11.22
C PHE A 147 26.28 -21.46 11.97
N ALA A 148 25.07 -21.12 11.59
CA ALA A 148 24.16 -20.28 12.37
C ALA A 148 22.80 -20.97 12.44
N ALA A 149 22.17 -20.96 13.60
CA ALA A 149 20.79 -21.39 13.78
C ALA A 149 20.06 -20.42 14.69
N GLY A 150 18.81 -20.15 14.43
CA GLY A 150 18.07 -19.20 15.24
C GLY A 150 16.57 -19.36 15.13
N PHE A 151 15.90 -18.67 16.04
CA PHE A 151 14.47 -18.53 16.13
C PHE A 151 14.13 -17.04 16.21
N GLN A 152 13.09 -16.63 15.49
CA GLN A 152 12.57 -15.28 15.53
C GLN A 152 11.04 -15.35 15.67
N SER A 153 10.49 -14.55 16.58
CA SER A 153 9.04 -14.34 16.70
C SER A 153 8.75 -12.86 16.53
N THR A 154 7.86 -12.52 15.61
CA THR A 154 7.57 -11.12 15.27
C THR A 154 6.08 -10.88 15.15
N ASP A 155 5.58 -9.88 15.90
CA ASP A 155 4.25 -9.31 15.74
C ASP A 155 4.34 -7.96 15.04
N ARG A 156 3.52 -7.77 14.01
CA ARG A 156 3.37 -6.51 13.28
C ARG A 156 1.92 -6.09 13.28
N THR A 157 1.64 -4.97 13.95
CA THR A 157 0.30 -4.38 13.98
C THR A 157 0.29 -3.12 13.13
N TYR A 158 -0.71 -3.00 12.29
CA TYR A 158 -0.98 -1.80 11.51
C TYR A 158 -2.41 -1.36 11.74
N SER A 159 -2.62 -0.05 11.90
CA SER A 159 -3.95 0.55 11.87
C SER A 159 -3.94 1.87 11.12
N ARG A 160 -5.03 2.13 10.44
CA ARG A 160 -5.36 3.40 9.80
C ARG A 160 -6.78 3.78 10.16
N THR A 161 -6.94 4.96 10.74
CA THR A 161 -8.23 5.48 11.22
C THR A 161 -8.49 6.83 10.54
N PRO A 162 -9.25 6.84 9.44
CA PRO A 162 -9.75 8.06 8.82
C PRO A 162 -10.89 8.64 9.65
N ASP A 163 -11.19 9.94 9.45
CA ASP A 163 -12.42 10.56 9.95
C ASP A 163 -13.58 10.36 8.95
N SER A 164 -14.77 10.86 9.33
CA SER A 164 -15.97 10.74 8.50
C SER A 164 -15.82 11.43 7.13
N ALA A 165 -15.02 12.49 7.04
CA ALA A 165 -14.78 13.16 5.76
C ALA A 165 -14.13 12.23 4.73
N TYR A 166 -13.22 11.37 5.19
CA TYR A 166 -12.64 10.31 4.36
C TYR A 166 -13.57 9.11 4.22
N GLU A 167 -14.17 8.62 5.33
CA GLU A 167 -14.95 7.38 5.32
C GLU A 167 -16.19 7.47 4.45
N GLU A 168 -16.81 8.65 4.36
CA GLU A 168 -18.00 8.93 3.57
C GLU A 168 -17.66 9.47 2.17
N GLY A 169 -16.37 9.69 1.85
CA GLY A 169 -15.94 10.20 0.55
C GLY A 169 -16.35 11.65 0.29
N LEU A 170 -16.40 12.48 1.35
CA LEU A 170 -16.85 13.87 1.25
C LEU A 170 -15.81 14.80 0.61
N LEU A 171 -14.56 14.36 0.49
CA LEU A 171 -13.43 15.14 -0.04
C LEU A 171 -13.39 15.04 -1.56
N LEU A 172 -13.89 16.07 -2.25
CA LEU A 172 -14.04 16.07 -3.70
C LEU A 172 -12.72 15.88 -4.46
N GLY A 173 -11.62 16.45 -3.95
CA GLY A 173 -10.32 16.38 -4.58
C GLY A 173 -9.48 15.18 -4.16
N PHE A 174 -9.94 14.36 -3.23
CA PHE A 174 -9.22 13.18 -2.75
C PHE A 174 -9.51 11.93 -3.62
N GLY A 175 -10.72 11.83 -4.16
CA GLY A 175 -11.04 10.82 -5.18
C GLY A 175 -11.80 9.61 -4.70
N GLY A 176 -12.40 9.64 -3.52
CA GLY A 176 -13.30 8.60 -3.03
C GLY A 176 -13.19 8.30 -1.55
N ALA A 177 -14.01 7.38 -1.09
CA ALA A 177 -14.07 6.98 0.32
C ALA A 177 -12.84 6.14 0.70
N VAL A 178 -12.28 6.43 1.88
CA VAL A 178 -11.20 5.66 2.49
C VAL A 178 -11.68 5.07 3.80
N LYS A 179 -11.71 3.76 3.87
CA LYS A 179 -12.14 3.04 5.08
C LYS A 179 -10.99 2.83 6.05
N GLY A 180 -11.33 2.72 7.32
CA GLY A 180 -10.41 2.31 8.36
C GLY A 180 -9.89 0.89 8.13
N VAL A 181 -8.69 0.61 8.62
CA VAL A 181 -8.09 -0.72 8.60
C VAL A 181 -7.33 -0.96 9.89
N SER A 182 -7.41 -2.17 10.43
CA SER A 182 -6.61 -2.58 11.58
C SER A 182 -6.40 -4.09 11.54
N GLY A 183 -5.17 -4.51 11.83
CA GLY A 183 -4.86 -5.92 11.90
C GLY A 183 -3.47 -6.18 12.45
N THR A 184 -3.22 -7.44 12.80
CA THR A 184 -1.94 -7.94 13.28
C THR A 184 -1.54 -9.19 12.52
N ILE A 185 -0.30 -9.23 12.07
CA ILE A 185 0.33 -10.45 11.54
C ILE A 185 1.42 -10.85 12.51
N SER A 186 1.35 -12.10 12.96
CA SER A 186 2.37 -12.76 13.77
C SER A 186 3.08 -13.80 12.92
N VAL A 187 4.38 -13.93 13.10
CA VAL A 187 5.19 -14.95 12.44
C VAL A 187 6.21 -15.52 13.42
N ASP A 188 6.28 -16.83 13.47
CA ASP A 188 7.32 -17.58 14.15
C ASP A 188 8.23 -18.23 13.11
N GLU A 189 9.52 -17.99 13.20
CA GLU A 189 10.50 -18.38 12.18
C GLU A 189 11.64 -19.15 12.81
N PHE A 190 12.01 -20.25 12.19
CA PHE A 190 13.23 -20.98 12.49
C PHE A 190 14.14 -20.97 11.27
N TYR A 191 15.43 -20.75 11.48
CA TYR A 191 16.41 -20.80 10.39
C TYR A 191 17.68 -21.54 10.77
N VAL A 192 18.31 -22.10 9.76
CA VAL A 192 19.64 -22.69 9.86
C VAL A 192 20.45 -22.34 8.61
N GLU A 193 21.70 -21.99 8.83
CA GLU A 193 22.66 -21.65 7.77
C GLU A 193 23.96 -22.39 8.02
N ALA A 194 24.65 -22.78 6.96
CA ALA A 194 25.98 -23.36 7.06
C ALA A 194 26.89 -22.81 5.96
N ALA A 195 28.08 -22.40 6.37
CA ALA A 195 29.19 -22.09 5.46
C ALA A 195 30.16 -23.27 5.46
N ILE A 196 30.36 -23.87 4.32
CA ILE A 196 31.09 -25.12 4.10
C ILE A 196 32.34 -24.78 3.29
N PRO A 197 33.52 -24.61 3.93
CA PRO A 197 34.77 -24.54 3.22
C PRO A 197 35.04 -25.88 2.56
N VAL A 198 35.15 -25.89 1.22
CA VAL A 198 35.40 -27.12 0.43
C VAL A 198 36.90 -27.24 0.08
N LEU A 199 37.48 -26.10 -0.32
CA LEU A 199 38.89 -25.91 -0.61
C LEU A 199 39.31 -24.51 -0.10
N ASP A 200 40.61 -24.22 -0.12
CA ASP A 200 41.13 -22.89 0.26
C ASP A 200 40.47 -21.73 -0.48
N ASN A 201 40.07 -21.99 -1.72
CA ASN A 201 39.47 -21.01 -2.63
C ASN A 201 38.01 -21.29 -3.00
N LEU A 202 37.37 -22.30 -2.40
CA LEU A 202 35.99 -22.71 -2.69
C LEU A 202 35.18 -22.81 -1.39
N ILE A 203 34.13 -22.03 -1.30
CA ILE A 203 33.16 -22.05 -0.20
C ILE A 203 31.76 -22.30 -0.79
N ALA A 204 31.03 -23.22 -0.19
CA ALA A 204 29.61 -23.42 -0.41
C ALA A 204 28.79 -22.92 0.78
N ASP A 205 27.68 -22.24 0.54
CA ASP A 205 26.75 -21.81 1.56
C ASP A 205 25.39 -22.45 1.32
N VAL A 206 24.78 -22.93 2.40
CA VAL A 206 23.39 -23.42 2.40
C VAL A 206 22.61 -22.76 3.49
N ALA A 207 21.35 -22.43 3.23
CA ALA A 207 20.45 -21.86 4.20
C ALA A 207 19.03 -22.39 4.00
N PHE A 208 18.33 -22.55 5.12
CA PHE A 208 16.93 -22.91 5.18
C PHE A 208 16.22 -22.07 6.23
N ARG A 209 15.01 -21.59 5.91
CA ARG A 209 14.14 -20.90 6.86
C ARG A 209 12.71 -21.40 6.69
N SER A 210 12.08 -21.72 7.80
CA SER A 210 10.66 -22.06 7.89
C SER A 210 9.96 -20.97 8.71
N SER A 211 8.94 -20.36 8.14
CA SER A 211 8.17 -19.27 8.72
C SER A 211 6.72 -19.73 8.85
N ASP A 212 6.13 -19.60 10.05
CA ASP A 212 4.72 -19.95 10.30
C ASP A 212 3.94 -18.67 10.63
N TYR A 213 3.13 -18.25 9.68
CA TYR A 213 2.32 -17.04 9.77
C TYR A 213 0.92 -17.37 10.29
N ASN A 214 0.40 -16.54 11.21
CA ASN A 214 -0.95 -16.72 11.77
C ASN A 214 -2.07 -16.67 10.71
N LEU A 215 -1.86 -16.03 9.55
CA LEU A 215 -2.88 -15.84 8.52
C LEU A 215 -2.60 -16.60 7.23
N SER A 216 -1.36 -16.67 6.77
CA SER A 216 -0.99 -17.33 5.51
C SER A 216 -0.46 -18.75 5.69
N GLY A 217 -0.23 -19.19 6.95
CA GLY A 217 0.34 -20.50 7.23
C GLY A 217 1.84 -20.56 6.97
N LYS A 218 2.34 -21.73 6.63
CA LYS A 218 3.78 -22.00 6.50
C LYS A 218 4.34 -21.58 5.15
N SER A 219 5.54 -21.00 5.21
CA SER A 219 6.37 -20.66 4.05
C SER A 219 7.79 -21.12 4.31
N ASP A 220 8.32 -21.94 3.42
CA ASP A 220 9.67 -22.48 3.49
C ASP A 220 10.54 -21.87 2.39
N THR A 221 11.67 -21.31 2.79
CA THR A 221 12.64 -20.70 1.88
C THR A 221 13.99 -21.39 2.01
N SER A 222 14.71 -21.49 0.92
CA SER A 222 16.02 -22.13 0.89
C SER A 222 16.98 -21.42 -0.06
N ARG A 223 18.26 -21.55 0.25
CA ARG A 223 19.35 -21.03 -0.58
C ARG A 223 20.49 -22.03 -0.62
N ILE A 224 21.07 -22.18 -1.79
CA ILE A 224 22.38 -22.79 -2.00
C ILE A 224 23.21 -21.85 -2.85
N SER A 225 24.46 -21.61 -2.46
CA SER A 225 25.39 -20.80 -3.24
C SER A 225 26.82 -21.31 -3.13
N VAL A 226 27.61 -21.00 -4.14
CA VAL A 226 29.03 -21.30 -4.20
C VAL A 226 29.82 -20.07 -4.56
N SER A 227 31.02 -19.94 -3.98
CA SER A 227 31.95 -18.87 -4.23
C SER A 227 33.33 -19.47 -4.48
N TYR A 228 33.86 -19.28 -5.70
CA TYR A 228 35.15 -19.77 -6.11
C TYR A 228 36.08 -18.61 -6.49
N VAL A 229 37.20 -18.54 -5.79
CA VAL A 229 38.26 -17.56 -6.04
C VAL A 229 39.27 -18.21 -6.98
N ILE A 230 39.35 -17.72 -8.22
CA ILE A 230 40.28 -18.25 -9.22
C ILE A 230 41.69 -17.74 -8.94
N ASN A 231 41.79 -16.42 -8.68
CA ASN A 231 43.01 -15.72 -8.33
C ASN A 231 42.64 -14.34 -7.74
N ASP A 232 43.65 -13.52 -7.45
CA ASP A 232 43.45 -12.17 -6.83
C ASP A 232 42.59 -11.21 -7.67
N MET A 233 42.46 -11.46 -8.99
CA MET A 233 41.71 -10.60 -9.92
C MET A 233 40.34 -11.16 -10.30
N ALA A 234 40.06 -12.46 -10.05
CA ALA A 234 38.84 -13.09 -10.51
C ALA A 234 38.19 -14.03 -9.49
N LYS A 235 36.89 -13.80 -9.27
CA LYS A 235 36.02 -14.60 -8.39
C LYS A 235 34.71 -14.91 -9.10
N ILE A 236 34.30 -16.17 -9.08
CA ILE A 236 33.01 -16.64 -9.60
C ILE A 236 32.06 -16.88 -8.41
N ARG A 237 30.81 -16.46 -8.55
CA ARG A 237 29.73 -16.77 -7.61
C ARG A 237 28.52 -17.28 -8.39
N ALA A 238 27.89 -18.34 -7.87
CA ALA A 238 26.63 -18.86 -8.39
C ALA A 238 25.73 -19.21 -7.21
N GLY A 239 24.41 -19.11 -7.41
CA GLY A 239 23.46 -19.45 -6.36
C GLY A 239 22.06 -19.65 -6.89
N LEU A 240 21.31 -20.48 -6.18
CA LEU A 240 19.89 -20.72 -6.36
C LEU A 240 19.16 -20.38 -5.06
N ASN A 241 18.08 -19.63 -5.17
CA ASN A 241 17.22 -19.29 -4.05
C ASN A 241 15.77 -19.66 -4.37
N SER A 242 15.07 -20.28 -3.43
CA SER A 242 13.61 -20.26 -3.37
C SER A 242 13.21 -19.24 -2.33
N ALA A 243 12.47 -18.22 -2.74
CA ALA A 243 12.05 -17.14 -1.85
C ALA A 243 10.56 -16.85 -2.04
N GLU A 244 9.87 -16.64 -0.94
CA GLU A 244 8.47 -16.27 -0.89
C GLU A 244 8.30 -14.98 -0.10
N ARG A 245 7.29 -14.20 -0.44
CA ARG A 245 6.88 -13.03 0.32
C ARG A 245 5.49 -13.24 0.88
N ALA A 246 5.34 -13.25 2.19
CA ALA A 246 4.03 -13.23 2.81
C ALA A 246 3.33 -11.88 2.58
N PRO A 247 1.98 -11.89 2.46
CA PRO A 247 1.19 -10.66 2.44
C PRO A 247 1.39 -9.82 3.70
N THR A 248 1.28 -8.50 3.55
CA THR A 248 1.34 -7.56 4.67
C THR A 248 0.00 -7.43 5.37
N VAL A 249 -0.06 -6.77 6.54
CA VAL A 249 -1.32 -6.44 7.22
C VAL A 249 -2.28 -5.68 6.30
N ALA A 250 -1.74 -4.77 5.49
CA ALA A 250 -2.54 -4.03 4.52
C ALA A 250 -3.16 -4.94 3.46
N ASP A 251 -2.38 -5.88 2.92
CA ASP A 251 -2.86 -6.81 1.88
C ASP A 251 -4.03 -7.69 2.38
N TYR A 252 -4.07 -8.01 3.69
CA TYR A 252 -5.17 -8.80 4.27
C TYR A 252 -6.39 -7.99 4.71
N PHE A 253 -6.17 -6.79 5.21
CA PHE A 253 -7.21 -6.06 5.95
C PHE A 253 -7.67 -4.77 5.29
N ILE A 254 -7.04 -4.32 4.18
CA ILE A 254 -7.57 -3.17 3.44
C ILE A 254 -8.91 -3.56 2.84
N PRO A 255 -10.00 -2.87 3.22
CA PRO A 255 -11.30 -3.09 2.61
C PRO A 255 -11.32 -2.56 1.16
N GLU A 256 -12.30 -3.00 0.40
CA GLU A 256 -12.57 -2.41 -0.91
C GLU A 256 -12.75 -0.90 -0.78
N SER A 257 -12.09 -0.17 -1.66
CA SER A 257 -12.11 1.29 -1.67
C SER A 257 -12.17 1.81 -3.10
N GLN A 258 -12.73 3.00 -3.25
CA GLN A 258 -12.71 3.73 -4.51
C GLN A 258 -11.45 4.57 -4.60
N SER A 259 -10.87 4.65 -5.80
CA SER A 259 -9.74 5.54 -6.07
C SER A 259 -9.84 6.10 -7.48
N LEU A 260 -9.22 7.27 -7.69
CA LEU A 260 -9.10 7.85 -9.02
C LEU A 260 -8.18 6.97 -9.88
N TRP A 261 -8.69 6.60 -11.04
CA TRP A 261 -7.92 5.92 -12.07
C TRP A 261 -7.97 6.72 -13.37
N ILE A 262 -6.84 6.83 -14.06
CA ILE A 262 -6.76 7.51 -15.35
C ILE A 262 -6.48 6.46 -16.42
N GLY A 263 -7.42 6.30 -17.32
CA GLY A 263 -7.32 5.32 -18.40
C GLY A 263 -8.60 5.25 -19.23
N ASP A 264 -8.62 4.32 -20.18
CA ASP A 264 -9.82 4.01 -20.96
C ASP A 264 -10.43 2.69 -20.47
N ASP A 265 -11.69 2.74 -20.05
CA ASP A 265 -12.47 1.54 -19.76
C ASP A 265 -13.04 0.97 -21.06
N GLY A 266 -12.46 -0.14 -21.52
CA GLY A 266 -12.92 -0.83 -22.73
C GLY A 266 -14.30 -1.49 -22.59
N CYS A 267 -14.87 -1.52 -21.38
CA CYS A 267 -16.22 -2.02 -21.13
C CYS A 267 -17.27 -0.89 -21.02
N ALA A 268 -16.83 0.37 -20.99
CA ALA A 268 -17.73 1.53 -20.98
C ALA A 268 -18.26 1.86 -22.38
N THR A 269 -19.23 2.75 -22.41
CA THR A 269 -19.96 3.27 -23.60
C THR A 269 -21.02 2.32 -24.15
N ALA A 270 -21.87 2.86 -25.01
CA ALA A 270 -22.91 2.07 -25.70
C ALA A 270 -22.32 1.01 -26.67
N THR A 271 -21.07 1.17 -27.06
CA THR A 271 -20.33 0.25 -27.94
C THR A 271 -19.01 -0.15 -27.28
N PRO A 272 -19.04 -1.04 -26.28
CA PRO A 272 -17.82 -1.49 -25.61
C PRO A 272 -16.83 -2.15 -26.57
N VAL A 273 -15.53 -1.96 -26.30
CA VAL A 273 -14.44 -2.59 -27.08
C VAL A 273 -14.39 -4.09 -26.80
N TYR A 274 -14.69 -4.50 -25.56
CA TYR A 274 -14.68 -5.89 -25.13
C TYR A 274 -16.09 -6.48 -25.15
N THR A 275 -16.18 -7.80 -25.33
CA THR A 275 -17.43 -8.53 -25.28
C THR A 275 -18.04 -8.53 -23.87
N GLN A 276 -19.36 -8.72 -23.78
CA GLN A 276 -20.06 -8.84 -22.50
C GLN A 276 -19.46 -9.92 -21.60
N ALA A 277 -19.03 -11.06 -22.15
CA ALA A 277 -18.39 -12.13 -21.38
C ALA A 277 -17.03 -11.71 -20.81
N GLN A 278 -16.25 -10.92 -21.53
CA GLN A 278 -14.98 -10.39 -21.05
C GLN A 278 -15.21 -9.33 -19.96
N CYS A 279 -16.16 -8.44 -20.14
CA CYS A 279 -16.50 -7.41 -19.15
C CYS A 279 -17.11 -8.01 -17.87
N ALA A 280 -17.79 -9.14 -17.97
CA ALA A 280 -18.30 -9.86 -16.80
C ALA A 280 -17.16 -10.37 -15.87
N LEU A 281 -15.96 -10.62 -16.41
CA LEU A 281 -14.79 -11.02 -15.60
C LEU A 281 -14.29 -9.89 -14.67
N THR A 282 -14.63 -8.63 -14.94
CA THR A 282 -14.31 -7.48 -14.10
C THR A 282 -15.46 -7.11 -13.14
N GLY A 283 -16.51 -7.94 -13.08
CA GLY A 283 -17.67 -7.71 -12.21
C GLY A 283 -18.83 -6.95 -12.87
N MET A 284 -18.71 -6.55 -14.15
CA MET A 284 -19.80 -5.88 -14.85
C MET A 284 -21.00 -6.83 -15.07
N THR A 285 -22.17 -6.39 -14.67
CA THR A 285 -23.41 -7.16 -14.88
C THR A 285 -23.91 -7.02 -16.32
N ALA A 286 -24.70 -7.99 -16.76
CA ALA A 286 -25.35 -7.93 -18.09
C ALA A 286 -26.25 -6.68 -18.26
N ALA A 287 -26.83 -6.19 -17.17
CA ALA A 287 -27.68 -5.00 -17.17
C ALA A 287 -26.88 -3.69 -17.34
N GLN A 288 -25.61 -3.67 -16.96
CA GLN A 288 -24.70 -2.55 -17.07
C GLN A 288 -23.99 -2.50 -18.43
N TYR A 289 -23.82 -3.64 -19.10
CA TYR A 289 -23.13 -3.71 -20.38
C TYR A 289 -23.78 -2.83 -21.45
N GLY A 290 -22.99 -1.96 -22.07
CA GLY A 290 -23.48 -0.98 -23.05
C GLY A 290 -24.21 0.24 -22.46
N LYS A 291 -24.25 0.37 -21.11
CA LYS A 291 -24.93 1.49 -20.42
C LYS A 291 -24.04 2.32 -19.53
N VAL A 292 -22.84 1.85 -19.22
CA VAL A 292 -21.87 2.60 -18.42
C VAL A 292 -21.32 3.74 -19.29
N SER A 293 -21.48 4.98 -18.84
CA SER A 293 -20.90 6.13 -19.52
C SER A 293 -19.40 6.18 -19.34
N LYS A 294 -18.68 6.63 -20.37
CA LYS A 294 -17.27 6.95 -20.22
C LYS A 294 -17.14 8.17 -19.30
N SER A 295 -16.25 8.11 -18.33
CA SER A 295 -15.97 9.26 -17.48
C SER A 295 -15.38 10.40 -18.30
N PRO A 296 -15.86 11.65 -18.13
CA PRO A 296 -15.19 12.82 -18.68
C PRO A 296 -13.74 12.86 -18.20
N ALA A 297 -12.83 13.26 -19.07
CA ALA A 297 -11.40 13.32 -18.79
C ALA A 297 -10.70 11.97 -18.43
N GLY A 298 -11.35 10.82 -18.72
CA GLY A 298 -10.75 9.50 -18.49
C GLY A 298 -10.52 9.13 -17.04
N GLN A 299 -11.28 9.70 -16.10
CA GLN A 299 -11.23 9.35 -14.67
C GLN A 299 -12.37 8.40 -14.33
N TYR A 300 -12.04 7.33 -13.60
CA TYR A 300 -12.96 6.31 -13.12
C TYR A 300 -12.84 6.17 -11.60
N TYR A 301 -13.95 5.82 -10.96
CA TYR A 301 -14.02 5.63 -9.51
C TYR A 301 -14.29 4.18 -9.17
#